data_a98a565be4f044f1d1bdd85d5691532c
#
_entry.id   a98a565be4f044f1d1bdd85d5691532c
#
_cell.length_a   1.000
_cell.length_b   1.000
_cell.length_c   1.000
_cell.angle_alpha   90.00
_cell.angle_beta   90.00
_cell.angle_gamma   90.00
#
_symmetry.space_group_name_H-M   'P 1'
#
loop_
_entity.id
_entity.type
_entity.pdbx_description
1 polymer ?
#
loop_
_entity_poly.entity_id
_entity_poly.type
_entity_poly.pdbx_seq_one_letter_code
_entity_poly.pdbx_strand_id
1 'polypeptide(L)'
;MAIFVTFKTKDTMKSFFILLSLYCVFVVNVVNGKSVTFPSRVEIIMDEDFDLPDGPGNGHRSIPPVTPFLAFLNDDHSIDLEFYQSIGEIEIVISQNGDVVYSSTENIDSPILRKVQLQKGLVGDFLLEIKGLDGAYAFGRFTIH
;
A
#
# COMPACT_ATOMS: atom_id res chain seq x y z
N MET A 1 -32.92 -67.72 -25.39
CA MET A 1 -31.47 -67.70 -25.16
C MET A 1 -31.17 -66.41 -24.41
N ALA A 2 -31.06 -66.46 -23.07
CA ALA A 2 -30.85 -65.27 -22.23
C ALA A 2 -29.37 -65.13 -21.92
N ILE A 3 -28.76 -64.06 -22.37
CA ILE A 3 -27.39 -63.76 -22.09
C ILE A 3 -27.30 -62.98 -20.72
N PHE A 4 -26.86 -63.72 -19.70
CA PHE A 4 -26.54 -63.11 -18.40
C PHE A 4 -25.18 -62.39 -18.51
N VAL A 5 -25.20 -61.07 -18.56
CA VAL A 5 -23.98 -60.24 -18.41
C VAL A 5 -23.73 -60.07 -16.93
N THR A 6 -22.80 -60.85 -16.39
CA THR A 6 -22.34 -60.69 -15.00
C THR A 6 -21.35 -59.51 -14.95
N PHE A 7 -21.79 -58.36 -14.51
CA PHE A 7 -20.92 -57.26 -14.24
C PHE A 7 -20.05 -57.56 -13.00
N LYS A 8 -18.74 -57.62 -13.23
CA LYS A 8 -17.73 -57.83 -12.18
C LYS A 8 -17.58 -56.55 -11.37
N THR A 9 -18.47 -56.37 -10.39
CA THR A 9 -18.60 -55.14 -9.58
C THR A 9 -17.40 -54.84 -8.67
N LYS A 10 -16.48 -55.80 -8.49
CA LYS A 10 -15.38 -55.71 -7.56
C LYS A 10 -14.22 -54.79 -8.03
N ASP A 11 -14.02 -54.71 -9.34
CA ASP A 11 -12.92 -53.92 -9.92
C ASP A 11 -13.31 -52.43 -10.13
N THR A 12 -14.60 -52.17 -10.36
CA THR A 12 -15.13 -50.80 -10.48
C THR A 12 -15.11 -50.05 -9.14
N MET A 13 -15.35 -50.74 -8.02
CA MET A 13 -15.26 -50.12 -6.70
C MET A 13 -13.82 -49.73 -6.33
N LYS A 14 -12.82 -50.57 -6.65
CA LYS A 14 -11.42 -50.24 -6.41
C LYS A 14 -10.98 -49.04 -7.22
N SER A 15 -11.37 -48.95 -8.48
CA SER A 15 -11.05 -47.80 -9.34
C SER A 15 -11.68 -46.51 -8.86
N PHE A 16 -12.92 -46.58 -8.31
CA PHE A 16 -13.61 -45.42 -7.75
C PHE A 16 -12.91 -44.87 -6.50
N PHE A 17 -12.46 -45.75 -5.60
CA PHE A 17 -11.72 -45.34 -4.41
C PHE A 17 -10.35 -44.73 -4.75
N ILE A 18 -9.64 -45.24 -5.76
CA ILE A 18 -8.39 -44.67 -6.23
C ILE A 18 -8.61 -43.27 -6.82
N LEU A 19 -9.66 -43.08 -7.63
CA LEU A 19 -10.02 -41.79 -8.21
C LEU A 19 -10.41 -40.77 -7.12
N LEU A 20 -11.19 -41.22 -6.12
CA LEU A 20 -11.59 -40.36 -5.00
C LEU A 20 -10.42 -39.95 -4.15
N SER A 21 -9.45 -40.85 -3.88
CA SER A 21 -8.25 -40.55 -3.13
C SER A 21 -7.35 -39.57 -3.88
N LEU A 22 -7.23 -39.71 -5.21
CA LEU A 22 -6.47 -38.79 -6.07
C LEU A 22 -7.11 -37.39 -6.06
N TYR A 23 -8.43 -37.31 -6.09
CA TYR A 23 -9.17 -36.05 -6.03
C TYR A 23 -8.98 -35.35 -4.69
N CYS A 24 -8.99 -36.07 -3.56
CA CYS A 24 -8.71 -35.52 -2.24
C CYS A 24 -7.29 -34.96 -2.13
N VAL A 25 -6.28 -35.60 -2.73
CA VAL A 25 -4.90 -35.11 -2.76
C VAL A 25 -4.80 -33.82 -3.58
N PHE A 26 -5.52 -33.71 -4.70
CA PHE A 26 -5.55 -32.49 -5.50
C PHE A 26 -6.24 -31.32 -4.76
N VAL A 27 -7.34 -31.57 -4.06
CA VAL A 27 -8.07 -30.53 -3.32
C VAL A 27 -7.25 -30.00 -2.15
N VAL A 28 -6.51 -30.87 -1.44
CA VAL A 28 -5.65 -30.45 -0.32
C VAL A 28 -4.47 -29.57 -0.78
N ASN A 29 -3.97 -29.77 -2.00
CA ASN A 29 -2.88 -28.92 -2.54
C ASN A 29 -3.36 -27.54 -3.00
N VAL A 30 -4.64 -27.35 -3.30
CA VAL A 30 -5.20 -26.03 -3.68
C VAL A 30 -5.50 -25.16 -2.45
N VAL A 31 -5.63 -25.74 -1.27
CA VAL A 31 -5.93 -25.02 0.00
C VAL A 31 -4.66 -24.57 0.74
N ASN A 32 -3.46 -24.82 0.22
CA ASN A 32 -2.27 -24.08 0.65
C ASN A 32 -2.38 -22.64 0.11
N GLY A 33 -3.39 -21.92 0.59
CA GLY A 33 -3.53 -20.50 0.40
C GLY A 33 -2.23 -19.87 0.93
N LYS A 34 -1.43 -19.32 0.01
CA LYS A 34 -0.44 -18.33 0.41
C LYS A 34 -1.21 -17.34 1.25
N SER A 35 -0.90 -17.28 2.54
CA SER A 35 -1.29 -16.19 3.39
C SER A 35 -0.94 -14.92 2.61
N VAL A 36 -1.94 -14.20 2.12
CA VAL A 36 -1.74 -12.88 1.55
C VAL A 36 -1.37 -12.03 2.75
N THR A 37 -0.09 -11.98 3.05
CA THR A 37 0.46 -11.01 3.99
C THR A 37 0.29 -9.68 3.27
N PHE A 38 -0.73 -8.92 3.63
CA PHE A 38 -0.80 -7.52 3.22
C PHE A 38 0.49 -6.88 3.74
N PRO A 39 1.23 -6.16 2.89
CA PRO A 39 2.39 -5.43 3.36
C PRO A 39 1.90 -4.54 4.52
N SER A 40 2.56 -4.67 5.65
CA SER A 40 2.31 -3.79 6.78
C SER A 40 2.74 -2.40 6.33
N ARG A 41 1.83 -1.45 6.40
CA ARG A 41 2.15 -0.06 6.12
C ARG A 41 1.77 0.78 7.34
N VAL A 42 2.65 1.67 7.73
CA VAL A 42 2.48 2.53 8.89
C VAL A 42 2.27 3.96 8.40
N GLU A 43 1.19 4.59 8.84
CA GLU A 43 0.94 5.99 8.54
C GLU A 43 1.99 6.88 9.23
N ILE A 44 2.59 7.78 8.47
CA ILE A 44 3.46 8.84 8.97
C ILE A 44 2.55 10.02 9.31
N ILE A 45 2.40 10.31 10.60
CA ILE A 45 1.59 11.44 11.05
C ILE A 45 2.29 12.72 10.61
N MET A 46 1.61 13.50 9.76
CA MET A 46 2.11 14.78 9.26
C MET A 46 1.56 15.92 10.10
N ASP A 47 2.44 16.84 10.46
CA ASP A 47 2.10 18.14 11.03
C ASP A 47 2.08 19.15 9.88
N GLU A 48 1.00 19.89 9.71
CA GLU A 48 0.71 20.63 8.48
C GLU A 48 0.42 22.10 8.75
N ASP A 49 0.92 22.94 7.86
CA ASP A 49 0.56 24.34 7.70
C ASP A 49 0.28 24.59 6.20
N PHE A 50 -0.74 23.87 5.68
CA PHE A 50 -1.23 24.04 4.33
C PHE A 50 -2.48 24.92 4.36
N ASP A 51 -2.28 26.23 4.20
CA ASP A 51 -3.37 27.15 3.88
C ASP A 51 -3.81 26.92 2.43
N LEU A 52 -4.90 26.16 2.27
CA LEU A 52 -5.55 26.04 0.97
C LEU A 52 -6.11 27.43 0.61
N PRO A 53 -5.89 27.92 -0.64
CA PRO A 53 -6.44 29.20 -1.07
C PRO A 53 -7.97 29.16 -0.89
N ASP A 54 -8.49 30.12 -0.11
CA ASP A 54 -9.93 30.29 0.12
C ASP A 54 -10.67 30.36 -1.21
N GLY A 55 -11.47 29.32 -1.51
CA GLY A 55 -12.43 29.40 -2.61
C GLY A 55 -13.41 30.55 -2.34
N PRO A 56 -13.89 31.26 -3.39
CA PRO A 56 -14.81 32.38 -3.24
C PRO A 56 -16.18 31.88 -2.71
N GLY A 57 -16.34 31.87 -1.38
CA GLY A 57 -17.58 31.42 -0.73
C GLY A 57 -17.66 31.86 0.72
N ASN A 58 -18.43 32.88 0.98
CA ASN A 58 -18.80 33.40 2.27
C ASN A 58 -19.23 32.32 3.26
N GLY A 59 -18.65 32.32 4.44
CA GLY A 59 -19.24 31.70 5.63
C GLY A 59 -18.21 31.02 6.52
N HIS A 60 -17.91 31.64 7.64
CA HIS A 60 -17.20 31.08 8.78
C HIS A 60 -17.82 29.74 9.23
N ARG A 61 -17.36 28.67 8.64
CA ARG A 61 -17.34 27.35 9.23
C ARG A 61 -15.90 26.90 9.14
N SER A 62 -15.18 26.88 10.23
CA SER A 62 -13.91 26.20 10.36
C SER A 62 -14.15 24.71 10.11
N ILE A 63 -14.11 24.33 8.83
CA ILE A 63 -13.89 22.94 8.45
C ILE A 63 -12.42 22.71 8.82
N PRO A 64 -12.09 21.68 9.62
CA PRO A 64 -10.69 21.35 9.85
C PRO A 64 -9.99 21.24 8.49
N PRO A 65 -8.79 21.77 8.31
CA PRO A 65 -8.06 21.67 7.06
C PRO A 65 -8.01 20.19 6.66
N VAL A 66 -8.57 19.88 5.49
CA VAL A 66 -8.51 18.52 4.95
C VAL A 66 -7.08 18.38 4.45
N THR A 67 -6.31 17.54 5.11
CA THR A 67 -4.98 17.13 4.67
C THR A 67 -5.02 16.74 3.19
N PRO A 68 -4.29 17.43 2.30
CA PRO A 68 -4.36 17.16 0.86
C PRO A 68 -3.69 15.85 0.45
N PHE A 69 -2.97 15.22 1.37
CA PHE A 69 -2.26 13.96 1.14
C PHE A 69 -2.10 13.17 2.43
N LEU A 70 -1.77 11.89 2.32
CA LEU A 70 -1.30 11.02 3.41
C LEU A 70 0.06 10.42 3.05
N ALA A 71 0.86 10.13 4.06
CA ALA A 71 2.16 9.49 3.92
C ALA A 71 2.18 8.15 4.67
N PHE A 72 2.78 7.13 4.06
CA PHE A 72 2.87 5.79 4.64
C PHE A 72 4.26 5.22 4.44
N LEU A 73 4.81 4.65 5.50
CA LEU A 73 6.02 3.83 5.45
C LEU A 73 5.63 2.37 5.20
N ASN A 74 6.24 1.76 4.19
CA ASN A 74 6.05 0.35 3.84
C ASN A 74 7.19 -0.52 4.40
N ASP A 75 6.95 -1.83 4.52
CA ASP A 75 7.95 -2.81 4.99
C ASP A 75 9.19 -2.91 4.09
N ASP A 76 9.08 -2.51 2.82
CA ASP A 76 10.20 -2.47 1.86
C ASP A 76 11.05 -1.18 1.98
N HIS A 77 10.82 -0.38 3.04
CA HIS A 77 11.44 0.92 3.30
C HIS A 77 11.14 1.95 2.20
N SER A 78 10.06 1.78 1.46
CA SER A 78 9.53 2.82 0.60
C SER A 78 8.51 3.67 1.34
N ILE A 79 8.32 4.90 0.86
CA ILE A 79 7.28 5.80 1.35
C ILE A 79 6.28 6.02 0.25
N ASP A 80 5.00 5.77 0.53
CA ASP A 80 3.88 6.07 -0.32
C ASP A 80 3.29 7.43 0.11
N LEU A 81 3.20 8.38 -0.83
CA LEU A 81 2.53 9.67 -0.67
C LEU A 81 1.26 9.64 -1.51
N GLU A 82 0.11 9.61 -0.86
CA GLU A 82 -1.21 9.57 -1.50
C GLU A 82 -1.80 10.97 -1.55
N PHE A 83 -1.72 11.64 -2.70
CA PHE A 83 -2.32 12.96 -2.94
C PHE A 83 -3.77 12.80 -3.40
N TYR A 84 -4.71 13.47 -2.71
CA TYR A 84 -6.15 13.38 -3.00
C TYR A 84 -6.66 14.50 -3.89
N GLN A 85 -5.86 15.52 -4.08
CA GLN A 85 -6.18 16.69 -4.90
C GLN A 85 -4.93 17.28 -5.55
N SER A 86 -5.12 18.18 -6.50
CA SER A 86 -4.04 19.01 -7.04
C SER A 86 -3.54 19.97 -5.97
N ILE A 87 -2.22 20.04 -5.77
CA ILE A 87 -1.55 20.98 -4.86
C ILE A 87 -0.43 21.76 -5.56
N GLY A 88 -0.26 21.54 -6.88
CA GLY A 88 0.76 22.23 -7.67
C GLY A 88 2.16 21.67 -7.46
N GLU A 89 3.16 22.53 -7.64
CA GLU A 89 4.57 22.17 -7.49
C GLU A 89 4.96 22.09 -6.02
N ILE A 90 5.60 20.99 -5.66
CA ILE A 90 6.09 20.70 -4.31
C ILE A 90 7.53 20.22 -4.36
N GLU A 91 8.26 20.43 -3.28
CA GLU A 91 9.51 19.77 -2.98
C GLU A 91 9.31 18.74 -1.88
N ILE A 92 9.70 17.49 -2.14
CA ILE A 92 9.71 16.39 -1.19
C ILE A 92 11.14 16.22 -0.72
N VAL A 93 11.39 16.33 0.58
CA VAL A 93 12.73 16.18 1.19
C VAL A 93 12.65 15.14 2.29
N ILE A 94 13.60 14.20 2.32
CA ILE A 94 13.77 13.28 3.43
C ILE A 94 15.18 13.46 3.96
N SER A 95 15.30 13.66 5.26
CA SER A 95 16.56 13.86 5.94
C SER A 95 16.75 12.92 7.12
N GLN A 96 18.00 12.61 7.43
CA GLN A 96 18.42 11.87 8.61
C GLN A 96 19.51 12.66 9.33
N ASN A 97 19.31 12.98 10.60
CA ASN A 97 20.25 13.78 11.42
C ASN A 97 20.63 15.12 10.79
N GLY A 98 19.76 15.70 9.95
CA GLY A 98 20.00 16.94 9.22
C GLY A 98 20.63 16.76 7.84
N ASP A 99 21.09 15.58 7.48
CA ASP A 99 21.61 15.27 6.14
C ASP A 99 20.46 14.83 5.21
N VAL A 100 20.38 15.43 4.02
CA VAL A 100 19.38 15.08 3.01
C VAL A 100 19.74 13.74 2.38
N VAL A 101 18.85 12.74 2.52
CA VAL A 101 19.00 11.41 1.93
C VAL A 101 18.14 11.23 0.67
N TYR A 102 17.13 12.08 0.50
CA TYR A 102 16.30 12.13 -0.70
C TYR A 102 15.76 13.55 -0.90
N SER A 103 15.72 14.01 -2.14
CA SER A 103 15.02 15.23 -2.54
C SER A 103 14.49 15.11 -3.96
N SER A 104 13.26 15.58 -4.20
CA SER A 104 12.61 15.62 -5.51
C SER A 104 11.65 16.78 -5.59
N THR A 105 11.57 17.43 -6.75
CA THR A 105 10.53 18.41 -7.06
C THR A 105 9.51 17.75 -7.97
N GLU A 106 8.23 17.85 -7.62
CA GLU A 106 7.13 17.21 -8.31
C GLU A 106 5.99 18.20 -8.55
N ASN A 107 5.27 18.04 -9.66
CA ASN A 107 4.03 18.79 -9.90
C ASN A 107 2.83 17.84 -9.72
N ILE A 108 1.97 18.16 -8.77
CA ILE A 108 0.79 17.38 -8.42
C ILE A 108 -0.46 18.07 -8.98
N ASP A 109 -0.80 17.76 -10.23
CA ASP A 109 -1.94 18.37 -10.95
C ASP A 109 -3.27 17.63 -10.71
N SER A 110 -3.22 16.42 -10.17
CA SER A 110 -4.40 15.57 -9.94
C SER A 110 -4.12 14.56 -8.83
N PRO A 111 -5.17 13.90 -8.26
CA PRO A 111 -4.99 12.81 -7.32
C PRO A 111 -4.03 11.75 -7.86
N ILE A 112 -3.00 11.42 -7.09
CA ILE A 112 -1.94 10.50 -7.50
C ILE A 112 -1.25 9.87 -6.30
N LEU A 113 -0.77 8.63 -6.50
CA LEU A 113 0.16 7.97 -5.59
C LEU A 113 1.60 8.18 -6.08
N ARG A 114 2.46 8.71 -5.21
CA ARG A 114 3.91 8.79 -5.42
C ARG A 114 4.63 7.84 -4.49
N LYS A 115 5.49 7.01 -5.05
CA LYS A 115 6.32 6.10 -4.29
C LYS A 115 7.77 6.60 -4.27
N VAL A 116 8.27 6.86 -3.06
CA VAL A 116 9.66 7.23 -2.81
C VAL A 116 10.40 6.00 -2.31
N GLN A 117 11.43 5.57 -3.03
CA GLN A 117 12.27 4.44 -2.62
C GLN A 117 13.53 4.97 -1.95
N LEU A 118 13.71 4.65 -0.67
CA LEU A 118 14.94 4.96 0.05
C LEU A 118 16.05 3.95 -0.27
N GLN A 119 17.29 4.36 -0.09
CA GLN A 119 18.44 3.48 -0.26
C GLN A 119 18.38 2.32 0.74
N LYS A 120 18.76 1.13 0.28
CA LYS A 120 18.80 -0.05 1.14
C LYS A 120 19.85 0.11 2.23
N GLY A 121 19.49 -0.31 3.45
CA GLY A 121 20.38 -0.30 4.60
C GLY A 121 20.33 0.99 5.42
N LEU A 122 19.49 1.96 5.06
CA LEU A 122 19.19 3.08 5.91
C LEU A 122 18.35 2.61 7.10
N VAL A 123 18.78 2.93 8.33
CA VAL A 123 18.07 2.63 9.58
C VAL A 123 18.13 3.83 10.50
N GLY A 124 17.15 3.97 11.39
CA GLY A 124 17.08 5.05 12.38
C GLY A 124 15.96 6.04 12.09
N ASP A 125 16.06 7.24 12.65
CA ASP A 125 15.02 8.26 12.60
C ASP A 125 15.19 9.20 11.42
N PHE A 126 14.09 9.47 10.73
CA PHE A 126 14.02 10.30 9.54
C PHE A 126 12.97 11.41 9.71
N LEU A 127 13.18 12.51 8.98
CA LEU A 127 12.23 13.58 8.81
C LEU A 127 11.81 13.63 7.34
N LEU A 128 10.50 13.52 7.08
CA LEU A 128 9.88 13.80 5.79
C LEU A 128 9.36 15.24 5.82
N GLU A 129 9.68 16.02 4.82
CA GLU A 129 9.21 17.39 4.62
C GLU A 129 8.60 17.51 3.24
N ILE A 130 7.44 18.18 3.14
CA ILE A 130 6.79 18.54 1.88
C ILE A 130 6.59 20.05 1.88
N LYS A 131 7.16 20.72 0.89
CA LYS A 131 7.17 22.18 0.76
C LYS A 131 6.45 22.57 -0.52
N GLY A 132 5.40 23.37 -0.43
CA GLY A 132 4.71 23.98 -1.56
C GLY A 132 5.28 25.34 -1.93
N LEU A 133 4.92 25.84 -3.14
CA LEU A 133 5.42 27.13 -3.65
C LEU A 133 4.96 28.33 -2.83
N ASP A 134 3.76 28.30 -2.26
CA ASP A 134 3.15 29.42 -1.52
C ASP A 134 3.50 29.43 -0.03
N GLY A 135 4.57 28.73 0.36
CA GLY A 135 4.97 28.61 1.75
C GLY A 135 4.23 27.50 2.51
N ALA A 136 3.35 26.76 1.83
CA ALA A 136 2.74 25.58 2.38
C ALA A 136 3.82 24.58 2.83
N TYR A 137 3.66 24.03 4.03
CA TYR A 137 4.65 23.17 4.64
C TYR A 137 4.02 22.07 5.45
N ALA A 138 4.51 20.86 5.29
CA ALA A 138 4.16 19.74 6.14
C ALA A 138 5.40 18.93 6.48
N PHE A 139 5.44 18.35 7.66
CA PHE A 139 6.51 17.45 8.05
C PHE A 139 6.00 16.29 8.90
N GLY A 140 6.69 15.17 8.82
CA GLY A 140 6.41 13.98 9.61
C GLY A 140 7.70 13.24 9.97
N ARG A 141 7.70 12.56 11.11
CA ARG A 141 8.83 11.75 11.56
C ARG A 141 8.50 10.29 11.47
N PHE A 142 9.46 9.48 11.07
CA PHE A 142 9.33 8.03 11.00
C PHE A 142 10.66 7.35 11.30
N THR A 143 10.60 6.07 11.68
CA THR A 143 11.77 5.26 12.03
C THR A 143 11.81 4.02 11.16
N ILE A 144 12.97 3.70 10.60
CA ILE A 144 13.27 2.45 9.90
C ILE A 144 14.13 1.57 10.81
N HIS A 145 13.69 0.33 11.02
CA HIS A 145 14.32 -0.65 11.91
C HIS A 145 15.20 -1.67 11.19
#